data_8518b252b74e5390643f583894bece11
#
_entry.id   8518b252b74e5390643f583894bece11
#
_cell.length_a   1.000
_cell.length_b   1.000
_cell.length_c   1.000
_cell.angle_alpha   90.00
_cell.angle_beta   90.00
_cell.angle_gamma   90.00
#
_symmetry.space_group_name_H-M   'P 1'
#
loop_
_entity.id
_entity.type
_entity.pdbx_description
1 polymer ?
#
loop_
_entity_poly.entity_id
_entity_poly.type
_entity_poly.pdbx_seq_one_letter_code
_entity_poly.pdbx_strand_id
1 'polypeptide(L)'
;MAVDKRKVQEINAGSMADIAFLLLIFFLVATTMNTDTGLVRMLPPMPPEDQKQEDIKVKERNLFLVFINGRGDIMAGASGKQEPIDLHQLTERTKEFIVNPMDDENLPEKVNRDIDLPDGSKWVYPVSEGVVSLQTTRDTGYQSYIMVQNELTRAFNEVRDEVAQRKFGAKFSDLPEE
;
A
#
# COMPACT_ATOMS: atom_id res chain seq x y z
N MET A 1 53.29 -43.88 46.38
CA MET A 1 52.63 -43.49 45.13
C MET A 1 52.22 -42.03 45.20
N ALA A 2 52.95 -41.16 44.51
CA ALA A 2 52.64 -39.72 44.49
C ALA A 2 51.55 -39.50 43.42
N VAL A 3 50.41 -38.97 43.81
CA VAL A 3 49.31 -38.59 42.91
C VAL A 3 49.70 -37.25 42.28
N ASP A 4 49.99 -37.29 40.98
CA ASP A 4 50.29 -36.11 40.18
C ASP A 4 49.01 -35.27 40.05
N LYS A 5 48.95 -34.16 40.80
CA LYS A 5 47.87 -33.15 40.66
C LYS A 5 48.03 -32.44 39.35
N ARG A 6 47.29 -32.84 38.32
CA ARG A 6 47.17 -32.11 37.07
C ARG A 6 46.72 -30.68 37.38
N LYS A 7 47.59 -29.72 37.10
CA LYS A 7 47.25 -28.30 37.16
C LYS A 7 46.12 -28.04 36.14
N VAL A 8 44.97 -27.67 36.65
CA VAL A 8 43.89 -27.17 35.81
C VAL A 8 44.39 -25.91 35.13
N GLN A 9 44.43 -25.92 33.81
CA GLN A 9 44.86 -24.77 33.01
C GLN A 9 43.85 -23.65 33.26
N GLU A 10 44.29 -22.52 33.84
CA GLU A 10 43.47 -21.36 34.06
C GLU A 10 43.02 -20.81 32.68
N ILE A 11 41.74 -20.85 32.41
CA ILE A 11 41.17 -20.24 31.19
C ILE A 11 41.32 -18.74 31.33
N ASN A 12 41.97 -18.11 30.36
CA ASN A 12 42.18 -16.66 30.36
C ASN A 12 40.81 -15.96 30.18
N ALA A 13 40.25 -15.38 31.26
CA ALA A 13 38.97 -14.71 31.26
C ALA A 13 38.90 -13.54 30.27
N GLY A 14 40.05 -12.88 29.98
CA GLY A 14 40.15 -11.82 28.98
C GLY A 14 39.86 -12.31 27.55
N SER A 15 40.42 -13.49 27.18
CA SER A 15 40.15 -14.06 25.86
C SER A 15 38.70 -14.54 25.69
N MET A 16 38.08 -15.04 26.76
CA MET A 16 36.67 -15.43 26.72
C MET A 16 35.76 -14.21 26.59
N ALA A 17 36.08 -13.12 27.28
CA ALA A 17 35.32 -11.89 27.21
C ALA A 17 35.40 -11.28 25.78
N ASP A 18 36.56 -11.33 25.14
CA ASP A 18 36.74 -10.83 23.77
C ASP A 18 35.94 -11.65 22.75
N ILE A 19 36.00 -12.97 22.86
CA ILE A 19 35.19 -13.86 22.00
C ILE A 19 33.69 -13.61 22.21
N ALA A 20 33.23 -13.46 23.44
CA ALA A 20 31.84 -13.16 23.75
C ALA A 20 31.41 -11.80 23.19
N PHE A 21 32.28 -10.79 23.26
CA PHE A 21 32.04 -9.46 22.70
C PHE A 21 31.97 -9.50 21.16
N LEU A 22 32.91 -10.19 20.51
CA LEU A 22 32.87 -10.36 19.05
C LEU A 22 31.62 -11.11 18.57
N LEU A 23 31.20 -12.16 19.29
CA LEU A 23 29.95 -12.86 19.00
C LEU A 23 28.74 -11.96 19.20
N LEU A 24 28.73 -11.12 20.23
CA LEU A 24 27.64 -10.16 20.48
C LEU A 24 27.52 -9.17 19.32
N ILE A 25 28.64 -8.57 18.89
CA ILE A 25 28.65 -7.64 17.73
C ILE A 25 28.25 -8.37 16.46
N PHE A 26 28.76 -9.59 16.24
CA PHE A 26 28.38 -10.40 15.09
C PHE A 26 26.88 -10.65 15.03
N PHE A 27 26.27 -11.08 16.14
CA PHE A 27 24.82 -11.27 16.19
C PHE A 27 24.06 -9.96 16.01
N LEU A 28 24.53 -8.86 16.59
CA LEU A 28 23.91 -7.54 16.44
C LEU A 28 23.92 -7.08 14.99
N VAL A 29 25.00 -7.29 14.26
CA VAL A 29 25.09 -6.94 12.82
C VAL A 29 24.36 -7.96 11.94
N ALA A 30 24.45 -9.26 12.27
CA ALA A 30 23.80 -10.32 11.51
C ALA A 30 22.26 -10.33 11.69
N THR A 31 21.77 -9.83 12.81
CA THR A 31 20.33 -9.75 13.12
C THR A 31 19.71 -8.40 12.76
N THR A 32 20.34 -7.56 11.93
CA THR A 32 19.63 -6.46 11.29
C THR A 32 18.58 -7.08 10.37
N MET A 33 17.46 -7.40 10.97
CA MET A 33 16.28 -7.85 10.22
C MET A 33 15.90 -6.74 9.25
N ASN A 34 15.99 -7.07 7.98
CA ASN A 34 15.35 -6.27 6.95
C ASN A 34 13.85 -6.28 7.29
N THR A 35 13.35 -5.20 7.86
CA THR A 35 11.90 -5.04 8.00
C THR A 35 11.37 -4.84 6.60
N ASP A 36 10.88 -5.92 6.00
CA ASP A 36 10.12 -5.82 4.78
C ASP A 36 8.98 -4.84 5.03
N THR A 37 9.09 -3.66 4.45
CA THR A 37 8.02 -2.67 4.46
C THR A 37 6.94 -3.17 3.52
N GLY A 38 6.05 -4.00 4.05
CA GLY A 38 4.88 -4.48 3.33
C GLY A 38 3.86 -3.35 3.15
N LEU A 39 2.97 -3.52 2.17
CA LEU A 39 1.82 -2.66 2.02
C LEU A 39 0.87 -2.86 3.21
N VAL A 40 0.83 -1.89 4.11
CA VAL A 40 -0.14 -1.89 5.21
C VAL A 40 -1.48 -1.43 4.64
N ARG A 41 -2.47 -2.32 4.62
CA ARG A 41 -3.85 -1.99 4.31
C ARG A 41 -4.74 -2.32 5.49
N MET A 42 -5.53 -1.35 5.91
CA MET A 42 -6.62 -1.59 6.84
C MET A 42 -7.76 -2.25 6.06
N LEU A 43 -8.14 -3.45 6.47
CA LEU A 43 -9.37 -4.05 6.00
C LEU A 43 -10.55 -3.31 6.63
N PRO A 44 -11.64 -3.09 5.89
CA PRO A 44 -12.84 -2.52 6.47
C PRO A 44 -13.30 -3.40 7.64
N PRO A 45 -13.83 -2.80 8.73
CA PRO A 45 -14.36 -3.55 9.84
C PRO A 45 -15.49 -4.46 9.34
N MET A 46 -15.58 -5.67 9.92
CA MET A 46 -16.71 -6.55 9.63
C MET A 46 -18.01 -5.80 9.93
N PRO A 47 -18.97 -5.79 8.99
CA PRO A 47 -20.27 -5.21 9.27
C PRO A 47 -20.92 -5.97 10.44
N PRO A 48 -21.60 -5.29 11.37
CA PRO A 48 -22.36 -5.95 12.43
C PRO A 48 -23.40 -6.89 11.82
N GLU A 49 -23.60 -8.07 12.42
CA GLU A 49 -24.49 -9.13 11.91
C GLU A 49 -25.94 -8.67 11.70
N ASP A 50 -26.38 -7.59 12.36
CA ASP A 50 -27.73 -7.04 12.28
C ASP A 50 -27.92 -5.94 11.23
N GLN A 51 -26.87 -5.48 10.52
CA GLN A 51 -27.05 -4.56 9.43
C GLN A 51 -27.46 -5.33 8.18
N LYS A 52 -28.74 -5.19 7.78
CA LYS A 52 -29.14 -5.48 6.39
C LYS A 52 -28.13 -4.77 5.49
N GLN A 53 -27.37 -5.55 4.73
CA GLN A 53 -26.53 -5.01 3.67
C GLN A 53 -27.43 -4.17 2.78
N GLU A 54 -27.39 -2.86 2.98
CA GLU A 54 -27.91 -1.97 1.95
C GLU A 54 -27.02 -2.24 0.73
N ASP A 55 -27.62 -2.75 -0.33
CA ASP A 55 -26.97 -2.92 -1.61
C ASP A 55 -26.47 -1.54 -2.04
N ILE A 56 -25.22 -1.24 -1.75
CA ILE A 56 -24.57 -0.02 -2.24
C ILE A 56 -24.47 -0.20 -3.75
N LYS A 57 -25.48 0.25 -4.46
CA LYS A 57 -25.49 0.26 -5.92
C LYS A 57 -24.47 1.29 -6.39
N VAL A 58 -23.24 0.87 -6.56
CA VAL A 58 -22.23 1.68 -7.25
C VAL A 58 -22.70 1.84 -8.69
N LYS A 59 -22.80 3.08 -9.18
CA LYS A 59 -23.11 3.33 -10.58
C LYS A 59 -22.02 2.68 -11.46
N GLU A 60 -22.41 2.07 -12.56
CA GLU A 60 -21.46 1.37 -13.44
C GLU A 60 -20.29 2.27 -13.88
N ARG A 61 -20.54 3.53 -14.17
CA ARG A 61 -19.52 4.51 -14.53
C ARG A 61 -18.51 4.81 -13.42
N ASN A 62 -18.90 4.58 -12.15
CA ASN A 62 -18.04 4.81 -10.98
C ASN A 62 -17.18 3.59 -10.63
N LEU A 63 -17.26 2.51 -11.40
CA LEU A 63 -16.54 1.28 -11.13
C LEU A 63 -15.42 1.04 -12.16
N PHE A 64 -14.19 1.02 -11.68
CA PHE A 64 -13.02 0.61 -12.45
C PHE A 64 -12.61 -0.80 -12.04
N LEU A 65 -12.74 -1.74 -12.96
CA LEU A 65 -12.38 -3.12 -12.72
C LEU A 65 -10.97 -3.38 -13.19
N VAL A 66 -10.17 -3.98 -12.33
CA VAL A 66 -8.84 -4.50 -12.64
C VAL A 66 -8.86 -6.00 -12.38
N PHE A 67 -8.61 -6.77 -13.39
CA PHE A 67 -8.62 -8.22 -13.32
C PHE A 67 -7.24 -8.79 -13.67
N ILE A 68 -6.75 -9.73 -12.86
CA ILE A 68 -5.47 -10.41 -13.09
C ILE A 68 -5.76 -11.90 -13.26
N ASN A 69 -5.34 -12.47 -14.37
CA ASN A 69 -5.48 -13.90 -14.63
C ASN A 69 -4.33 -14.73 -14.00
N GLY A 70 -4.42 -16.06 -14.10
CA GLY A 70 -3.39 -16.97 -13.57
C GLY A 70 -2.01 -16.86 -14.26
N ARG A 71 -1.93 -16.23 -15.44
CA ARG A 71 -0.66 -15.99 -16.15
C ARG A 71 -0.04 -14.64 -15.78
N GLY A 72 -0.78 -13.79 -15.06
CA GLY A 72 -0.35 -12.45 -14.70
C GLY A 72 -0.73 -11.37 -15.72
N ASP A 73 -1.54 -11.71 -16.74
CA ASP A 73 -2.05 -10.72 -17.69
C ASP A 73 -3.10 -9.85 -16.99
N ILE A 74 -3.05 -8.55 -17.24
CA ILE A 74 -3.91 -7.55 -16.59
C ILE A 74 -4.94 -7.05 -17.60
N MET A 75 -6.19 -7.04 -17.19
CA MET A 75 -7.27 -6.36 -17.89
C MET A 75 -7.83 -5.28 -16.99
N ALA A 76 -7.95 -4.06 -17.50
CA ALA A 76 -8.49 -2.96 -16.70
C ALA A 76 -9.39 -2.05 -17.54
N GLY A 77 -10.34 -1.41 -16.89
CA GLY A 77 -11.24 -0.45 -17.51
C GLY A 77 -12.47 -0.14 -16.68
N ALA A 78 -13.20 0.88 -17.12
CA ALA A 78 -14.53 1.16 -16.58
C ALA A 78 -15.48 -0.02 -16.84
N SER A 79 -16.50 -0.16 -16.01
CA SER A 79 -17.44 -1.27 -16.09
C SER A 79 -17.96 -1.49 -17.53
N GLY A 80 -17.78 -2.71 -18.05
CA GLY A 80 -18.18 -3.11 -19.39
C GLY A 80 -17.18 -2.82 -20.52
N LYS A 81 -16.08 -2.10 -20.29
CA LYS A 81 -15.04 -1.80 -21.30
C LYS A 81 -13.65 -2.14 -20.76
N GLN A 82 -13.43 -3.42 -20.45
CA GLN A 82 -12.12 -3.89 -19.99
C GLN A 82 -11.23 -4.20 -21.19
N GLU A 83 -10.04 -3.67 -21.18
CA GLU A 83 -9.02 -3.88 -22.21
C GLU A 83 -7.75 -4.47 -21.57
N PRO A 84 -6.99 -5.30 -22.32
CA PRO A 84 -5.67 -5.70 -21.88
C PRO A 84 -4.79 -4.48 -21.70
N ILE A 85 -4.10 -4.40 -20.58
CA ILE A 85 -3.26 -3.24 -20.22
C ILE A 85 -1.94 -3.71 -19.66
N ASP A 86 -0.87 -2.98 -19.97
CA ASP A 86 0.43 -3.18 -19.34
C ASP A 86 0.48 -2.59 -17.94
N LEU A 87 1.23 -3.23 -17.05
CA LEU A 87 1.40 -2.79 -15.67
C LEU A 87 1.80 -1.31 -15.57
N HIS A 88 2.69 -0.84 -16.45
CA HIS A 88 3.18 0.56 -16.44
C HIS A 88 2.10 1.58 -16.84
N GLN A 89 1.11 1.17 -17.62
CA GLN A 89 0.00 2.03 -18.03
C GLN A 89 -1.12 2.08 -17.00
N LEU A 90 -1.14 1.13 -16.06
CA LEU A 90 -2.21 1.00 -15.06
C LEU A 90 -2.31 2.24 -14.16
N THR A 91 -1.17 2.81 -13.76
CA THR A 91 -1.13 4.03 -12.94
C THR A 91 -1.81 5.20 -13.66
N GLU A 92 -1.45 5.45 -14.93
CA GLU A 92 -2.02 6.57 -15.71
C GLU A 92 -3.52 6.37 -15.96
N ARG A 93 -3.95 5.17 -16.34
CA ARG A 93 -5.36 4.86 -16.54
C ARG A 93 -6.19 4.99 -15.27
N THR A 94 -5.63 4.57 -14.14
CA THR A 94 -6.29 4.72 -12.84
C THR A 94 -6.38 6.19 -12.43
N LYS A 95 -5.36 6.99 -12.68
CA LYS A 95 -5.38 8.44 -12.44
C LYS A 95 -6.43 9.14 -13.29
N GLU A 96 -6.44 8.85 -14.61
CA GLU A 96 -7.42 9.40 -15.54
C GLU A 96 -8.85 9.09 -15.09
N PHE A 97 -9.09 7.84 -14.65
CA PHE A 97 -10.38 7.41 -14.11
C PHE A 97 -10.76 8.19 -12.84
N ILE A 98 -9.85 8.30 -11.85
CA ILE A 98 -10.14 8.97 -10.58
C ILE A 98 -10.36 10.48 -10.80
N VAL A 99 -9.47 11.12 -11.56
CA VAL A 99 -9.48 12.58 -11.71
C VAL A 99 -10.58 13.04 -12.65
N ASN A 100 -10.93 12.24 -13.67
CA ASN A 100 -11.89 12.60 -14.72
C ASN A 100 -11.71 14.05 -15.20
N PRO A 101 -10.59 14.41 -15.82
CA PRO A 101 -10.23 15.81 -16.06
C PRO A 101 -11.18 16.54 -17.00
N MET A 102 -11.85 15.82 -17.89
CA MET A 102 -12.77 16.38 -18.90
C MET A 102 -14.25 16.27 -18.49
N ASP A 103 -14.55 15.76 -17.30
CA ASP A 103 -15.92 15.53 -16.81
C ASP A 103 -16.74 14.62 -17.75
N ASP A 104 -16.08 13.58 -18.28
CA ASP A 104 -16.69 12.58 -19.17
C ASP A 104 -17.80 11.83 -18.45
N GLU A 105 -18.96 11.67 -19.12
CA GLU A 105 -20.13 10.95 -18.58
C GLU A 105 -19.87 9.45 -18.38
N ASN A 106 -18.86 8.87 -19.01
CA ASN A 106 -18.45 7.48 -18.87
C ASN A 106 -17.47 7.26 -17.71
N LEU A 107 -16.94 8.33 -17.13
CA LEU A 107 -16.03 8.31 -16.00
C LEU A 107 -16.76 8.71 -14.70
N PRO A 108 -16.16 8.49 -13.53
CA PRO A 108 -16.80 8.76 -12.25
C PRO A 108 -17.30 10.19 -12.10
N GLU A 109 -18.46 10.29 -11.50
CA GLU A 109 -18.97 11.60 -11.08
C GLU A 109 -18.19 12.15 -9.89
N LYS A 110 -18.19 13.47 -9.78
CA LYS A 110 -17.57 14.19 -8.67
C LYS A 110 -18.65 14.80 -7.79
N VAL A 111 -18.49 14.66 -6.51
CA VAL A 111 -19.37 15.26 -5.51
C VAL A 111 -18.58 16.28 -4.71
N ASN A 112 -19.09 17.50 -4.63
CA ASN A 112 -18.47 18.52 -3.80
C ASN A 112 -18.60 18.15 -2.33
N ARG A 113 -17.47 18.01 -1.64
CA ARG A 113 -17.42 17.75 -0.19
C ARG A 113 -16.72 18.91 0.51
N ASP A 114 -17.26 19.27 1.67
CA ASP A 114 -16.62 20.22 2.57
C ASP A 114 -15.52 19.49 3.34
N ILE A 115 -14.28 19.96 3.19
CA ILE A 115 -13.12 19.46 3.92
C ILE A 115 -12.77 20.52 4.96
N ASP A 116 -12.83 20.16 6.24
CA ASP A 116 -12.40 21.03 7.33
C ASP A 116 -10.87 21.10 7.32
N LEU A 117 -10.31 22.31 7.31
CA LEU A 117 -8.88 22.53 7.35
C LEU A 117 -8.41 22.81 8.79
N PRO A 118 -7.14 22.54 9.12
CA PRO A 118 -6.60 22.78 10.48
C PRO A 118 -6.71 24.23 10.97
N ASP A 119 -6.83 25.18 10.04
CA ASP A 119 -7.06 26.59 10.34
C ASP A 119 -8.53 26.94 10.64
N GLY A 120 -9.42 25.92 10.68
CA GLY A 120 -10.86 26.08 10.90
C GLY A 120 -11.64 26.58 9.69
N SER A 121 -10.98 26.77 8.53
CA SER A 121 -11.65 27.12 7.27
C SER A 121 -12.20 25.86 6.59
N LYS A 122 -13.24 26.04 5.75
CA LYS A 122 -13.80 24.97 4.93
C LYS A 122 -13.32 25.08 3.51
N TRP A 123 -12.87 23.97 2.97
CA TRP A 123 -12.48 23.86 1.58
C TRP A 123 -13.44 22.93 0.84
N VAL A 124 -14.22 23.50 -0.08
CA VAL A 124 -15.08 22.71 -0.96
C VAL A 124 -14.24 22.11 -2.07
N TYR A 125 -14.17 20.78 -2.11
CA TYR A 125 -13.39 20.06 -3.12
C TYR A 125 -14.25 19.00 -3.84
N PRO A 126 -14.19 18.93 -5.18
CA PRO A 126 -14.88 17.91 -5.95
C PRO A 126 -14.17 16.55 -5.80
N VAL A 127 -14.73 15.70 -4.95
CA VAL A 127 -14.23 14.35 -4.71
C VAL A 127 -14.86 13.37 -5.69
N SER A 128 -14.03 12.54 -6.32
CA SER A 128 -14.50 11.48 -7.20
C SER A 128 -15.21 10.36 -6.42
N GLU A 129 -16.36 9.90 -6.93
CA GLU A 129 -17.07 8.72 -6.42
C GLU A 129 -16.55 7.41 -7.05
N GLY A 130 -15.40 7.47 -7.72
CA GLY A 130 -14.78 6.33 -8.37
C GLY A 130 -14.29 5.26 -7.39
N VAL A 131 -14.65 4.01 -7.67
CA VAL A 131 -14.24 2.83 -6.92
C VAL A 131 -13.38 1.95 -7.82
N VAL A 132 -12.19 1.58 -7.35
CA VAL A 132 -11.30 0.65 -8.04
C VAL A 132 -11.45 -0.73 -7.40
N SER A 133 -11.88 -1.71 -8.19
CA SER A 133 -12.07 -3.10 -7.75
C SER A 133 -11.01 -3.99 -8.38
N LEU A 134 -10.14 -4.57 -7.55
CA LEU A 134 -9.15 -5.54 -7.99
C LEU A 134 -9.67 -6.96 -7.80
N GLN A 135 -9.74 -7.69 -8.91
CA GLN A 135 -10.18 -9.09 -8.94
C GLN A 135 -9.04 -9.98 -9.43
N THR A 136 -8.92 -11.14 -8.83
CA THR A 136 -7.89 -12.13 -9.16
C THR A 136 -8.50 -13.51 -9.31
N THR A 137 -7.84 -14.38 -10.06
CA THR A 137 -8.17 -15.82 -10.08
C THR A 137 -7.42 -16.55 -8.98
N ARG A 138 -7.86 -17.76 -8.64
CA ARG A 138 -7.22 -18.61 -7.64
C ARG A 138 -5.76 -18.94 -7.98
N ASP A 139 -5.45 -18.98 -9.27
CA ASP A 139 -4.12 -19.33 -9.79
C ASP A 139 -3.23 -18.10 -10.04
N THR A 140 -3.70 -16.90 -9.68
CA THR A 140 -2.91 -15.67 -9.81
C THR A 140 -1.70 -15.71 -8.86
N GLY A 141 -0.50 -15.51 -9.43
CA GLY A 141 0.73 -15.46 -8.65
C GLY A 141 0.74 -14.25 -7.70
N TYR A 142 1.19 -14.47 -6.47
CA TYR A 142 1.29 -13.42 -5.44
C TYR A 142 2.10 -12.21 -5.92
N GLN A 143 3.19 -12.44 -6.65
CA GLN A 143 4.03 -11.37 -7.19
C GLN A 143 3.25 -10.44 -8.13
N SER A 144 2.45 -11.00 -9.05
CA SER A 144 1.63 -10.20 -9.97
C SER A 144 0.59 -9.38 -9.21
N TYR A 145 -0.03 -9.97 -8.18
CA TYR A 145 -0.96 -9.28 -7.31
C TYR A 145 -0.32 -8.07 -6.61
N ILE A 146 0.86 -8.25 -6.00
CA ILE A 146 1.56 -7.16 -5.31
C ILE A 146 2.01 -6.07 -6.28
N MET A 147 2.50 -6.43 -7.47
CA MET A 147 2.90 -5.44 -8.48
C MET A 147 1.71 -4.54 -8.88
N VAL A 148 0.55 -5.13 -9.15
CA VAL A 148 -0.66 -4.38 -9.47
C VAL A 148 -1.12 -3.52 -8.30
N GLN A 149 -1.09 -4.05 -7.07
CA GLN A 149 -1.40 -3.29 -5.87
C GLN A 149 -0.50 -2.06 -5.70
N ASN A 150 0.79 -2.19 -5.99
CA ASN A 150 1.75 -1.10 -5.92
C ASN A 150 1.42 0.00 -6.94
N GLU A 151 1.13 -0.38 -8.19
CA GLU A 151 0.78 0.60 -9.23
C GLU A 151 -0.54 1.33 -8.92
N LEU A 152 -1.54 0.62 -8.41
CA LEU A 152 -2.79 1.24 -7.96
C LEU A 152 -2.55 2.20 -6.78
N THR A 153 -1.77 1.77 -5.79
CA THR A 153 -1.42 2.64 -4.64
C THR A 153 -0.65 3.88 -5.10
N ARG A 154 0.27 3.70 -6.06
CA ARG A 154 1.02 4.80 -6.65
C ARG A 154 0.10 5.80 -7.33
N ALA A 155 -0.88 5.33 -8.11
CA ALA A 155 -1.87 6.21 -8.75
C ALA A 155 -2.62 7.07 -7.74
N PHE A 156 -3.10 6.49 -6.65
CA PHE A 156 -3.77 7.24 -5.58
C PHE A 156 -2.85 8.24 -4.88
N ASN A 157 -1.61 7.85 -4.61
CA ASN A 157 -0.64 8.74 -3.97
C ASN A 157 -0.28 9.91 -4.87
N GLU A 158 -0.06 9.68 -6.16
CA GLU A 158 0.20 10.75 -7.12
C GLU A 158 -0.96 11.74 -7.21
N VAL A 159 -2.21 11.27 -7.23
CA VAL A 159 -3.39 12.15 -7.21
C VAL A 159 -3.44 12.97 -5.91
N ARG A 160 -3.17 12.36 -4.75
CA ARG A 160 -3.12 13.06 -3.45
C ARG A 160 -2.01 14.10 -3.43
N ASP A 161 -0.82 13.77 -3.94
CA ASP A 161 0.31 14.67 -4.02
C ASP A 161 0.00 15.87 -4.93
N GLU A 162 -0.64 15.65 -6.09
CA GLU A 162 -1.04 16.72 -6.98
C GLU A 162 -2.05 17.69 -6.33
N VAL A 163 -3.01 17.15 -5.58
CA VAL A 163 -4.01 17.96 -4.87
C VAL A 163 -3.35 18.72 -3.72
N ALA A 164 -2.50 18.06 -2.92
CA ALA A 164 -1.77 18.66 -1.82
C ALA A 164 -0.81 19.76 -2.30
N GLN A 165 -0.07 19.50 -3.36
CA GLN A 165 0.83 20.48 -3.98
C GLN A 165 0.07 21.72 -4.48
N ARG A 166 -1.09 21.53 -5.08
CA ARG A 166 -1.93 22.64 -5.59
C ARG A 166 -2.51 23.48 -4.45
N LYS A 167 -2.87 22.87 -3.33
CA LYS A 167 -3.53 23.55 -2.21
C LYS A 167 -2.55 24.08 -1.17
N PHE A 168 -1.54 23.29 -0.81
CA PHE A 168 -0.64 23.57 0.31
C PHE A 168 0.81 23.83 -0.13
N GLY A 169 1.17 23.58 -1.39
CA GLY A 169 2.54 23.71 -1.88
C GLY A 169 3.51 22.64 -1.37
N ALA A 170 3.01 21.59 -0.75
CA ALA A 170 3.78 20.47 -0.20
C ALA A 170 3.21 19.13 -0.67
N LYS A 171 3.99 18.04 -0.57
CA LYS A 171 3.48 16.71 -0.85
C LYS A 171 2.55 16.25 0.27
N PHE A 172 1.64 15.34 -0.06
CA PHE A 172 0.70 14.78 0.91
C PHE A 172 1.41 14.09 2.08
N SER A 173 2.52 13.38 1.81
CA SER A 173 3.35 12.73 2.83
C SER A 173 4.03 13.68 3.80
N ASP A 174 4.20 14.95 3.44
CA ASP A 174 4.91 15.95 4.23
C ASP A 174 3.94 16.80 5.07
N LEU A 175 2.64 16.56 4.91
CA LEU A 175 1.61 17.22 5.72
C LEU A 175 1.50 16.53 7.09
N PRO A 176 1.27 17.30 8.18
CA PRO A 176 1.11 16.73 9.51
C PRO A 176 -0.13 15.81 9.55
N GLU A 177 0.04 14.63 10.13
CA GLU A 177 -1.07 13.76 10.52
C GLU A 177 -1.74 14.35 11.77
N GLU A 178 -3.07 14.60 11.71
CA GLU A 178 -3.86 14.94 12.90
C GLU A 178 -4.43 13.69 13.57
#